data_0333af4cc50b31644f2bd4c0ea8ba90a
#
_entry.id   0333af4cc50b31644f2bd4c0ea8ba90a
#
_cell.length_a   1.000
_cell.length_b   1.000
_cell.length_c   1.000
_cell.angle_alpha   90.00
_cell.angle_beta   90.00
_cell.angle_gamma   90.00
#
_symmetry.space_group_name_H-M   'P 1'
#
loop_
_entity.id
_entity.type
_entity.pdbx_description
1 polymer ?
#
loop_
_entity_poly.entity_id
_entity_poly.type
_entity_poly.pdbx_seq_one_letter_code
_entity_poly.pdbx_strand_id
1 'polypeptide(L)'
;MAPKTKFELKVPKGTKDWEGTDMVIRDKIFNAITTVFKRHGGDSKLIYDLADQGGEITSLRYDLTVPFARFLAMNKDIATIKRYHIAKVYRRDQPAMTKGRMREFYQCDFDIAGVYDSMVPDAEVIRIISEVFEALGWGDTYTIKLNHRKILDGIFQVCGVPEDKIRSISSAVDKLDKLPWADVRKEMTEEKGLAEDVADRIGEWVVLKGQGDLLEKLLKDEKLAANDNMKQGIADLQLLFEYLENFEVLDRVSFDLSLARGLDYYTGLIYEVVTEGSAPEVSASSAQAAEVKSKKKPKKGEDEDRSSDPTLGVGSVAAGGRYDNLVGMFSGKTQIPCVGISFGVDRIFSITKARLAADKSAVPVRKNEVDVYVMAFGGKGFTGMLKERMSVCSRLWAAGIKAEFLYKVKPKLPAQFKAAELGGVPFAVILGEDEWNNNQVKVKEMGLRDGHPEKDGVAVALDDLVADVKAKLSRRAELDDLTRQAEGLKVVHGIKGEDAAAVEVDGKAGGEEDGGAPVTEAPAAEAK
;
A
#
# COMPACT_ATOMS: atom_id res chain seq x y z
N MET A 1 41.30 12.75 -32.67
CA MET A 1 40.80 12.19 -31.41
C MET A 1 39.33 12.53 -31.29
N ALA A 2 38.43 11.54 -31.36
CA ALA A 2 37.00 11.76 -31.15
C ALA A 2 36.75 12.19 -29.69
N PRO A 3 35.85 13.13 -29.41
CA PRO A 3 35.56 13.56 -28.05
C PRO A 3 35.01 12.37 -27.26
N LYS A 4 35.66 12.03 -26.13
CA LYS A 4 35.11 11.07 -25.17
C LYS A 4 33.83 11.66 -24.62
N THR A 5 32.70 11.15 -25.10
CA THR A 5 31.39 11.43 -24.50
C THR A 5 31.41 10.94 -23.05
N LYS A 6 31.43 11.88 -22.12
CA LYS A 6 31.35 11.59 -20.69
C LYS A 6 29.90 11.14 -20.43
N PHE A 7 29.68 9.83 -20.28
CA PHE A 7 28.36 9.34 -19.87
C PHE A 7 28.11 9.79 -18.44
N GLU A 8 27.02 10.51 -18.23
CA GLU A 8 26.54 10.86 -16.89
C GLU A 8 25.76 9.68 -16.33
N LEU A 9 26.26 9.09 -15.24
CA LEU A 9 25.58 7.98 -14.54
C LEU A 9 24.42 8.55 -13.73
N LYS A 10 23.19 8.40 -14.25
CA LYS A 10 21.97 8.79 -13.56
C LYS A 10 20.80 7.90 -13.94
N VAL A 11 19.86 7.74 -13.03
CA VAL A 11 18.60 7.08 -13.29
C VAL A 11 17.72 8.01 -14.14
N PRO A 12 17.02 7.51 -15.17
CA PRO A 12 16.09 8.33 -15.95
C PRO A 12 15.05 9.00 -15.06
N LYS A 13 14.64 10.23 -15.41
CA LYS A 13 13.62 10.97 -14.64
C LYS A 13 12.33 10.19 -14.54
N GLY A 14 11.79 10.09 -13.30
CA GLY A 14 10.54 9.36 -13.03
C GLY A 14 10.69 7.85 -12.93
N THR A 15 11.94 7.34 -12.91
CA THR A 15 12.29 5.97 -12.53
C THR A 15 13.08 5.98 -11.23
N LYS A 16 13.15 4.85 -10.54
CA LYS A 16 13.89 4.69 -9.29
C LYS A 16 14.51 3.30 -9.21
N ASP A 17 15.77 3.24 -8.77
CA ASP A 17 16.40 2.01 -8.31
C ASP A 17 15.95 1.73 -6.88
N TRP A 18 15.54 0.49 -6.62
CA TRP A 18 15.02 0.06 -5.34
C TRP A 18 16.04 -0.79 -4.62
N GLU A 19 16.35 -0.47 -3.38
CA GLU A 19 17.36 -1.18 -2.59
C GLU A 19 17.01 -1.30 -1.10
N GLY A 20 17.62 -2.26 -0.43
CA GLY A 20 17.57 -2.41 1.02
C GLY A 20 16.15 -2.45 1.58
N THR A 21 15.89 -1.59 2.55
CA THR A 21 14.59 -1.49 3.26
C THR A 21 13.41 -1.21 2.33
N ASP A 22 13.63 -0.38 1.30
CA ASP A 22 12.56 -0.04 0.34
C ASP A 22 12.11 -1.28 -0.46
N MET A 23 13.04 -2.20 -0.82
CA MET A 23 12.70 -3.49 -1.45
C MET A 23 11.90 -4.38 -0.50
N VAL A 24 12.30 -4.50 0.76
CA VAL A 24 11.58 -5.33 1.75
C VAL A 24 10.13 -4.86 1.93
N ILE A 25 9.90 -3.54 2.04
CA ILE A 25 8.55 -2.97 2.15
C ILE A 25 7.74 -3.29 0.89
N ARG A 26 8.34 -3.13 -0.27
CA ARG A 26 7.72 -3.35 -1.56
C ARG A 26 7.32 -4.81 -1.78
N ASP A 27 8.19 -5.75 -1.43
CA ASP A 27 7.92 -7.19 -1.51
C ASP A 27 6.76 -7.60 -0.58
N LYS A 28 6.67 -7.02 0.62
CA LYS A 28 5.52 -7.23 1.51
C LYS A 28 4.22 -6.77 0.88
N ILE A 29 4.21 -5.62 0.20
CA ILE A 29 3.04 -5.10 -0.52
C ILE A 29 2.65 -6.05 -1.64
N PHE A 30 3.60 -6.47 -2.49
CA PHE A 30 3.31 -7.43 -3.57
C PHE A 30 2.79 -8.77 -3.04
N ASN A 31 3.39 -9.29 -1.97
CA ASN A 31 2.97 -10.56 -1.37
C ASN A 31 1.55 -10.47 -0.80
N ALA A 32 1.21 -9.39 -0.10
CA ALA A 32 -0.13 -9.16 0.44
C ALA A 32 -1.17 -9.14 -0.69
N ILE A 33 -0.96 -8.32 -1.72
CA ILE A 33 -1.86 -8.20 -2.88
C ILE A 33 -1.98 -9.54 -3.63
N THR A 34 -0.84 -10.18 -3.94
CA THR A 34 -0.82 -11.43 -4.71
C THR A 34 -1.50 -12.57 -3.96
N THR A 35 -1.35 -12.64 -2.64
CA THR A 35 -1.98 -13.67 -1.81
C THR A 35 -3.49 -13.55 -1.87
N VAL A 36 -4.02 -12.32 -1.77
CA VAL A 36 -5.46 -12.07 -1.90
C VAL A 36 -5.94 -12.44 -3.31
N PHE A 37 -5.27 -11.99 -4.36
CA PHE A 37 -5.66 -12.29 -5.74
C PHE A 37 -5.73 -13.79 -6.04
N LYS A 38 -4.76 -14.56 -5.55
CA LYS A 38 -4.75 -16.03 -5.69
C LYS A 38 -5.90 -16.71 -4.95
N ARG A 39 -6.31 -16.17 -3.79
CA ARG A 39 -7.47 -16.67 -3.03
C ARG A 39 -8.76 -16.56 -3.85
N HIS A 40 -8.88 -15.51 -4.65
CA HIS A 40 -10.03 -15.27 -5.53
C HIS A 40 -9.90 -15.92 -6.93
N GLY A 41 -8.96 -16.86 -7.12
CA GLY A 41 -8.81 -17.64 -8.35
C GLY A 41 -8.14 -16.91 -9.51
N GLY A 42 -7.43 -15.81 -9.23
CA GLY A 42 -6.68 -15.07 -10.25
C GLY A 42 -5.51 -15.87 -10.82
N ASP A 43 -5.37 -15.91 -12.15
CA ASP A 43 -4.27 -16.56 -12.88
C ASP A 43 -3.26 -15.53 -13.41
N SER A 44 -1.96 -15.87 -13.40
CA SER A 44 -0.84 -14.98 -13.74
C SER A 44 -0.44 -14.96 -15.21
N LYS A 45 -1.26 -15.43 -16.13
CA LYS A 45 -0.89 -15.81 -17.50
C LYS A 45 -0.78 -14.71 -18.55
N LEU A 46 -0.36 -13.50 -18.31
CA LEU A 46 -0.23 -12.49 -19.36
C LEU A 46 1.13 -11.81 -19.36
N ILE A 47 2.11 -12.44 -20.01
CA ILE A 47 3.39 -11.83 -20.36
C ILE A 47 3.33 -11.45 -21.85
N TYR A 48 3.53 -10.15 -22.15
CA TYR A 48 3.74 -9.70 -23.53
C TYR A 48 5.24 -9.64 -23.80
N ASP A 49 5.70 -10.47 -24.73
CA ASP A 49 7.04 -10.34 -25.31
C ASP A 49 7.06 -9.20 -26.33
N LEU A 50 8.01 -8.29 -26.18
CA LEU A 50 8.34 -7.23 -27.15
C LEU A 50 9.18 -7.82 -28.30
N ALA A 51 8.81 -8.97 -28.82
CA ALA A 51 9.61 -9.71 -29.78
C ALA A 51 9.22 -9.46 -31.23
N ASP A 52 8.59 -8.34 -31.56
CA ASP A 52 8.34 -8.08 -32.96
C ASP A 52 9.19 -6.99 -33.57
N GLN A 53 9.78 -7.32 -34.68
CA GLN A 53 10.64 -6.56 -35.56
C GLN A 53 10.03 -6.37 -36.96
N GLY A 54 8.74 -6.68 -37.12
CA GLY A 54 8.03 -6.62 -38.39
C GLY A 54 7.72 -5.21 -38.89
N GLY A 55 8.30 -4.19 -38.28
CA GLY A 55 8.08 -2.79 -38.66
C GLY A 55 6.83 -2.14 -38.05
N GLU A 56 6.19 -2.79 -37.09
CA GLU A 56 5.07 -2.23 -36.34
C GLU A 56 5.54 -1.19 -35.30
N ILE A 57 4.75 -0.12 -35.14
CA ILE A 57 5.02 0.89 -34.12
C ILE A 57 4.57 0.36 -32.77
N THR A 58 5.53 0.11 -31.88
CA THR A 58 5.29 -0.27 -30.49
C THR A 58 5.44 0.91 -29.55
N SER A 59 4.71 0.91 -28.44
CA SER A 59 4.82 1.89 -27.37
C SER A 59 4.82 1.21 -26.00
N LEU A 60 5.45 1.86 -25.02
CA LEU A 60 5.36 1.42 -23.65
C LEU A 60 3.90 1.54 -23.17
N ARG A 61 3.41 0.51 -22.48
CA ARG A 61 2.02 0.44 -22.02
C ARG A 61 1.71 1.54 -20.98
N TYR A 62 0.58 2.20 -21.14
CA TYR A 62 0.08 3.23 -20.23
C TYR A 62 -0.63 2.65 -19.00
N ASP A 63 -1.36 1.54 -19.18
CA ASP A 63 -2.10 0.77 -18.18
C ASP A 63 -2.09 -0.74 -18.50
N LEU A 64 -2.80 -1.53 -17.69
CA LEU A 64 -2.96 -2.97 -17.91
C LEU A 64 -4.38 -3.36 -18.35
N THR A 65 -5.35 -2.44 -18.27
CA THR A 65 -6.77 -2.66 -18.61
C THR A 65 -6.99 -2.70 -20.13
N VAL A 66 -6.47 -1.70 -20.86
CA VAL A 66 -6.61 -1.63 -22.32
C VAL A 66 -5.93 -2.81 -23.02
N PRO A 67 -4.69 -3.21 -22.66
CA PRO A 67 -4.09 -4.46 -23.19
C PRO A 67 -4.90 -5.72 -22.89
N PHE A 68 -5.56 -5.79 -21.72
CA PHE A 68 -6.42 -6.92 -21.37
C PHE A 68 -7.68 -6.98 -22.25
N ALA A 69 -8.36 -5.86 -22.45
CA ALA A 69 -9.52 -5.79 -23.33
C ALA A 69 -9.17 -6.20 -24.78
N ARG A 70 -8.01 -5.76 -25.28
CA ARG A 70 -7.49 -6.21 -26.58
C ARG A 70 -7.21 -7.71 -26.59
N PHE A 71 -6.61 -8.26 -25.52
CA PHE A 71 -6.35 -9.68 -25.39
C PHE A 71 -7.65 -10.50 -25.49
N LEU A 72 -8.71 -10.10 -24.77
CA LEU A 72 -10.02 -10.75 -24.85
C LEU A 72 -10.63 -10.66 -26.25
N ALA A 73 -10.51 -9.50 -26.91
CA ALA A 73 -10.99 -9.30 -28.26
C ALA A 73 -10.30 -10.23 -29.30
N MET A 74 -9.03 -10.59 -29.05
CA MET A 74 -8.23 -11.48 -29.90
C MET A 74 -8.47 -12.96 -29.58
N ASN A 75 -8.81 -13.31 -28.34
CA ASN A 75 -8.99 -14.69 -27.87
C ASN A 75 -10.47 -15.02 -27.66
N LYS A 76 -11.20 -15.21 -28.75
CA LYS A 76 -12.67 -15.35 -28.76
C LYS A 76 -13.19 -16.60 -28.02
N ASP A 77 -12.33 -17.56 -27.75
CA ASP A 77 -12.68 -18.78 -27.02
C ASP A 77 -12.79 -18.56 -25.52
N ILE A 78 -12.33 -17.40 -25.02
CA ILE A 78 -12.41 -17.02 -23.62
C ILE A 78 -13.75 -16.31 -23.39
N ALA A 79 -14.74 -17.05 -22.90
CA ALA A 79 -16.05 -16.49 -22.54
C ALA A 79 -16.04 -15.86 -21.13
N THR A 80 -15.28 -16.44 -20.20
CA THR A 80 -15.18 -16.00 -18.81
C THR A 80 -13.75 -16.17 -18.31
N ILE A 81 -13.26 -15.19 -17.54
CA ILE A 81 -11.94 -15.28 -16.90
C ILE A 81 -11.87 -14.36 -15.69
N LYS A 82 -11.20 -14.84 -14.62
CA LYS A 82 -10.65 -14.00 -13.57
C LYS A 82 -9.14 -13.97 -13.75
N ARG A 83 -8.57 -12.78 -13.85
CA ARG A 83 -7.11 -12.65 -14.02
C ARG A 83 -6.55 -11.67 -13.02
N TYR A 84 -5.28 -11.81 -12.66
CA TYR A 84 -4.48 -10.73 -12.13
C TYR A 84 -3.25 -10.49 -13.00
N HIS A 85 -2.76 -9.23 -12.99
CA HIS A 85 -1.55 -8.84 -13.70
C HIS A 85 -0.78 -7.81 -12.89
N ILE A 86 0.48 -8.10 -12.58
CA ILE A 86 1.38 -7.21 -11.85
C ILE A 86 2.52 -6.84 -12.78
N ALA A 87 2.54 -5.59 -13.22
CA ALA A 87 3.54 -5.15 -14.19
C ALA A 87 3.80 -3.65 -14.13
N LYS A 88 4.93 -3.25 -14.71
CA LYS A 88 5.28 -1.85 -14.91
C LYS A 88 4.42 -1.22 -16.00
N VAL A 89 3.99 0.02 -15.75
CA VAL A 89 3.33 0.91 -16.71
C VAL A 89 4.08 2.23 -16.79
N TYR A 90 3.84 2.99 -17.87
CA TYR A 90 4.66 4.14 -18.22
C TYR A 90 3.79 5.32 -18.60
N ARG A 91 3.95 6.44 -17.88
CA ARG A 91 3.19 7.68 -18.13
C ARG A 91 4.13 8.87 -18.21
N ARG A 92 3.81 9.82 -19.11
CA ARG A 92 4.63 11.03 -19.32
C ARG A 92 4.27 12.17 -18.37
N ASP A 93 3.54 11.90 -17.31
CA ASP A 93 3.14 12.89 -16.32
C ASP A 93 4.36 13.52 -15.62
N GLN A 94 4.20 14.71 -15.09
CA GLN A 94 5.22 15.32 -14.26
C GLN A 94 5.39 14.51 -12.96
N PRO A 95 6.60 14.05 -12.62
CA PRO A 95 6.81 13.20 -11.47
C PRO A 95 6.67 13.97 -10.15
N ALA A 96 6.28 13.26 -9.11
CA ALA A 96 6.38 13.65 -7.69
C ALA A 96 6.81 12.40 -6.92
N MET A 97 8.13 12.15 -6.96
CA MET A 97 8.75 10.87 -6.56
C MET A 97 8.42 10.47 -5.13
N THR A 98 8.51 11.40 -4.17
CA THR A 98 8.22 11.13 -2.76
C THR A 98 6.73 10.87 -2.48
N LYS A 99 5.84 11.28 -3.42
CA LYS A 99 4.40 11.07 -3.36
C LYS A 99 3.92 9.87 -4.20
N GLY A 100 4.87 9.01 -4.62
CA GLY A 100 4.58 7.81 -5.42
C GLY A 100 4.08 8.08 -6.84
N ARG A 101 4.34 9.28 -7.38
CA ARG A 101 4.00 9.64 -8.77
C ARG A 101 5.26 9.56 -9.63
N MET A 102 5.45 8.44 -10.28
CA MET A 102 6.59 8.16 -11.13
C MET A 102 6.19 8.07 -12.61
N ARG A 103 7.16 8.08 -13.50
CA ARG A 103 6.94 7.82 -14.94
C ARG A 103 6.93 6.34 -15.27
N GLU A 104 7.67 5.55 -14.53
CA GLU A 104 7.61 4.09 -14.50
C GLU A 104 7.15 3.67 -13.12
N PHE A 105 6.06 2.92 -13.02
CA PHE A 105 5.53 2.41 -11.75
C PHE A 105 4.78 1.11 -11.96
N TYR A 106 4.56 0.38 -10.85
CA TYR A 106 3.81 -0.87 -10.91
C TYR A 106 2.31 -0.65 -10.71
N GLN A 107 1.52 -1.30 -11.54
CA GLN A 107 0.12 -1.56 -11.29
C GLN A 107 -0.07 -3.04 -10.93
N CYS A 108 -0.99 -3.30 -9.99
CA CYS A 108 -1.47 -4.64 -9.66
C CYS A 108 -2.95 -4.66 -9.97
N ASP A 109 -3.30 -5.25 -11.10
CA ASP A 109 -4.67 -5.30 -11.58
C ASP A 109 -5.28 -6.67 -11.32
N PHE A 110 -6.55 -6.65 -10.90
CA PHE A 110 -7.41 -7.83 -10.85
C PHE A 110 -8.68 -7.53 -11.63
N ASP A 111 -9.03 -8.39 -12.58
CA ASP A 111 -10.19 -8.21 -13.45
C ASP A 111 -11.02 -9.50 -13.54
N ILE A 112 -12.34 -9.32 -13.59
CA ILE A 112 -13.32 -10.36 -13.86
C ILE A 112 -13.99 -10.01 -15.19
N ALA A 113 -13.92 -10.91 -16.15
CA ALA A 113 -14.54 -10.75 -17.47
C ALA A 113 -15.50 -11.91 -17.73
N GLY A 114 -16.68 -11.61 -18.27
CA GLY A 114 -17.72 -12.57 -18.58
C GLY A 114 -19.11 -12.07 -18.29
N VAL A 115 -20.11 -12.84 -18.69
CA VAL A 115 -21.52 -12.56 -18.38
C VAL A 115 -21.88 -13.25 -17.07
N TYR A 116 -22.27 -12.45 -16.09
CA TYR A 116 -22.64 -12.87 -14.73
C TYR A 116 -23.88 -12.12 -14.27
N ASP A 117 -24.49 -12.52 -13.17
CA ASP A 117 -25.59 -11.79 -12.55
C ASP A 117 -25.14 -10.41 -12.09
N SER A 118 -26.09 -9.47 -12.08
CA SER A 118 -25.81 -8.05 -11.79
C SER A 118 -25.14 -7.87 -10.45
N MET A 119 -24.13 -7.01 -10.39
CA MET A 119 -23.36 -6.58 -9.21
C MET A 119 -22.61 -7.70 -8.47
N VAL A 120 -22.74 -8.99 -8.82
CA VAL A 120 -22.01 -10.08 -8.15
C VAL A 120 -20.49 -9.93 -8.30
N PRO A 121 -19.93 -9.81 -9.52
CA PRO A 121 -18.48 -9.60 -9.65
C PRO A 121 -18.03 -8.23 -9.14
N ASP A 122 -18.90 -7.22 -9.18
CA ASP A 122 -18.60 -5.88 -8.63
C ASP A 122 -18.42 -5.94 -7.11
N ALA A 123 -19.31 -6.64 -6.41
CA ALA A 123 -19.21 -6.85 -4.97
C ALA A 123 -17.94 -7.64 -4.60
N GLU A 124 -17.59 -8.68 -5.36
CA GLU A 124 -16.34 -9.44 -5.13
C GLU A 124 -15.10 -8.55 -5.26
N VAL A 125 -15.05 -7.67 -6.27
CA VAL A 125 -13.92 -6.74 -6.43
C VAL A 125 -13.82 -5.78 -5.25
N ILE A 126 -14.93 -5.27 -4.72
CA ILE A 126 -14.93 -4.42 -3.51
C ILE A 126 -14.43 -5.22 -2.29
N ARG A 127 -14.84 -6.49 -2.15
CA ARG A 127 -14.32 -7.37 -1.08
C ARG A 127 -12.80 -7.59 -1.21
N ILE A 128 -12.30 -7.83 -2.42
CA ILE A 128 -10.85 -7.96 -2.70
C ILE A 128 -10.10 -6.69 -2.27
N ILE A 129 -10.66 -5.50 -2.53
CA ILE A 129 -10.06 -4.23 -2.09
C ILE A 129 -9.91 -4.22 -0.56
N SER A 130 -10.96 -4.56 0.17
CA SER A 130 -10.93 -4.60 1.64
C SER A 130 -9.87 -5.58 2.15
N GLU A 131 -9.86 -6.82 1.65
CA GLU A 131 -8.91 -7.84 2.05
C GLU A 131 -7.45 -7.44 1.78
N VAL A 132 -7.17 -6.74 0.68
CA VAL A 132 -5.82 -6.25 0.38
C VAL A 132 -5.37 -5.21 1.41
N PHE A 133 -6.22 -4.23 1.76
CA PHE A 133 -5.84 -3.20 2.74
C PHE A 133 -5.79 -3.75 4.17
N GLU A 134 -6.61 -4.73 4.51
CA GLU A 134 -6.49 -5.50 5.76
C GLU A 134 -5.16 -6.26 5.83
N ALA A 135 -4.79 -6.97 4.75
CA ALA A 135 -3.52 -7.68 4.65
C ALA A 135 -2.28 -6.76 4.70
N LEU A 136 -2.45 -5.49 4.30
CA LEU A 136 -1.43 -4.45 4.45
C LEU A 136 -1.39 -3.83 5.86
N GLY A 137 -2.32 -4.22 6.75
CA GLY A 137 -2.40 -3.69 8.10
C GLY A 137 -2.93 -2.27 8.19
N TRP A 138 -3.73 -1.84 7.20
CA TRP A 138 -4.27 -0.47 7.18
C TRP A 138 -5.54 -0.28 8.02
N GLY A 139 -6.19 -1.38 8.46
CA GLY A 139 -7.35 -1.36 9.35
C GLY A 139 -8.43 -0.37 8.89
N ASP A 140 -8.79 0.57 9.78
CA ASP A 140 -9.86 1.55 9.55
C ASP A 140 -9.40 2.83 8.82
N THR A 141 -8.15 2.89 8.36
CA THR A 141 -7.54 4.13 7.84
C THR A 141 -7.77 4.37 6.35
N TYR A 142 -8.65 3.63 5.71
CA TYR A 142 -9.00 3.82 4.31
C TYR A 142 -10.51 3.89 4.11
N THR A 143 -10.92 4.49 3.00
CA THR A 143 -12.32 4.55 2.55
C THR A 143 -12.39 4.18 1.08
N ILE A 144 -13.35 3.33 0.72
CA ILE A 144 -13.69 2.99 -0.65
C ILE A 144 -14.80 3.95 -1.08
N LYS A 145 -14.45 4.97 -1.83
CA LYS A 145 -15.45 5.83 -2.49
C LYS A 145 -15.96 5.13 -3.72
N LEU A 146 -17.24 5.12 -3.92
CA LEU A 146 -17.87 4.60 -5.13
C LEU A 146 -18.91 5.54 -5.69
N ASN A 147 -19.17 5.41 -6.97
CA ASN A 147 -20.25 6.06 -7.70
C ASN A 147 -20.71 5.15 -8.84
N HIS A 148 -21.75 5.55 -9.54
CA HIS A 148 -22.26 4.81 -10.69
C HIS A 148 -22.39 5.72 -11.90
N ARG A 149 -21.83 5.30 -13.05
CA ARG A 149 -21.84 6.07 -14.28
C ARG A 149 -23.24 6.54 -14.69
N LYS A 150 -24.22 5.64 -14.65
CA LYS A 150 -25.60 5.98 -15.02
C LYS A 150 -26.24 7.01 -14.09
N ILE A 151 -25.89 7.01 -12.79
CA ILE A 151 -26.37 8.04 -11.84
C ILE A 151 -25.81 9.41 -12.23
N LEU A 152 -24.50 9.50 -12.54
CA LEU A 152 -23.91 10.76 -13.02
C LEU A 152 -24.53 11.23 -14.32
N ASP A 153 -24.70 10.34 -15.29
CA ASP A 153 -25.33 10.66 -16.57
C ASP A 153 -26.77 11.15 -16.37
N GLY A 154 -27.53 10.50 -15.47
CA GLY A 154 -28.90 10.91 -15.11
C GLY A 154 -28.95 12.29 -14.45
N ILE A 155 -28.06 12.58 -13.50
CA ILE A 155 -27.93 13.90 -12.87
C ILE A 155 -27.65 14.96 -13.94
N PHE A 156 -26.66 14.73 -14.80
CA PHE A 156 -26.30 15.69 -15.84
C PHE A 156 -27.45 15.93 -16.84
N GLN A 157 -28.16 14.88 -17.24
CA GLN A 157 -29.32 14.97 -18.12
C GLN A 157 -30.45 15.79 -17.47
N VAL A 158 -30.81 15.48 -16.23
CA VAL A 158 -31.88 16.18 -15.50
C VAL A 158 -31.52 17.66 -15.23
N CYS A 159 -30.24 17.93 -14.94
CA CYS A 159 -29.75 19.30 -14.78
C CYS A 159 -29.66 20.07 -16.11
N GLY A 160 -29.77 19.41 -17.26
CA GLY A 160 -29.76 20.06 -18.57
C GLY A 160 -28.36 20.28 -19.16
N VAL A 161 -27.39 19.43 -18.81
CA VAL A 161 -26.05 19.46 -19.45
C VAL A 161 -26.16 19.01 -20.90
N PRO A 162 -25.67 19.79 -21.87
CA PRO A 162 -25.59 19.36 -23.27
C PRO A 162 -24.75 18.10 -23.44
N GLU A 163 -25.18 17.17 -24.29
CA GLU A 163 -24.56 15.86 -24.46
C GLU A 163 -23.07 15.95 -24.84
N ASP A 164 -22.72 16.89 -25.69
CA ASP A 164 -21.35 17.18 -26.12
C ASP A 164 -20.46 17.72 -24.98
N LYS A 165 -21.05 18.24 -23.90
CA LYS A 165 -20.33 18.79 -22.74
C LYS A 165 -20.23 17.82 -21.55
N ILE A 166 -20.97 16.72 -21.52
CA ILE A 166 -21.00 15.78 -20.39
C ILE A 166 -19.57 15.38 -19.96
N ARG A 167 -18.72 15.01 -20.91
CA ARG A 167 -17.34 14.59 -20.63
C ARG A 167 -16.50 15.70 -20.00
N SER A 168 -16.58 16.91 -20.53
CA SER A 168 -15.82 18.05 -20.02
C SER A 168 -16.31 18.47 -18.63
N ILE A 169 -17.63 18.45 -18.39
CA ILE A 169 -18.23 18.78 -17.09
C ILE A 169 -17.89 17.70 -16.05
N SER A 170 -17.95 16.43 -16.40
CA SER A 170 -17.50 15.33 -15.52
C SER A 170 -16.04 15.53 -15.08
N SER A 171 -15.16 15.96 -15.98
CA SER A 171 -13.76 16.27 -15.64
C SER A 171 -13.61 17.46 -14.69
N ALA A 172 -14.57 18.39 -14.64
CA ALA A 172 -14.58 19.43 -13.62
C ALA A 172 -15.07 18.90 -12.28
N VAL A 173 -16.16 18.10 -12.28
CA VAL A 173 -16.71 17.46 -11.06
C VAL A 173 -15.65 16.61 -10.34
N ASP A 174 -14.84 15.84 -11.08
CA ASP A 174 -13.76 14.99 -10.51
C ASP A 174 -12.70 15.79 -9.73
N LYS A 175 -12.67 17.12 -9.89
CA LYS A 175 -11.76 17.98 -9.13
C LYS A 175 -12.29 18.37 -7.75
N LEU A 176 -13.54 18.01 -7.40
CA LEU A 176 -14.13 18.30 -6.09
C LEU A 176 -13.40 17.59 -4.93
N ASP A 177 -12.61 16.56 -5.22
CA ASP A 177 -11.71 15.96 -4.25
C ASP A 177 -10.53 16.87 -3.84
N LYS A 178 -10.26 17.94 -4.62
CA LYS A 178 -9.10 18.83 -4.46
C LYS A 178 -9.45 20.31 -4.41
N LEU A 179 -10.58 20.70 -4.99
CA LEU A 179 -11.01 22.07 -5.13
C LEU A 179 -12.38 22.28 -4.49
N PRO A 180 -12.63 23.44 -3.87
CA PRO A 180 -13.95 23.81 -3.38
C PRO A 180 -14.93 23.99 -4.53
N TRP A 181 -16.22 23.82 -4.25
CA TRP A 181 -17.29 23.96 -5.24
C TRP A 181 -17.21 25.28 -6.05
N ALA A 182 -16.89 26.39 -5.40
CA ALA A 182 -16.80 27.69 -6.07
C ALA A 182 -15.81 27.69 -7.24
N ASP A 183 -14.65 27.03 -7.10
CA ASP A 183 -13.64 26.95 -8.15
C ASP A 183 -14.07 25.99 -9.26
N VAL A 184 -14.72 24.88 -8.91
CA VAL A 184 -15.25 23.91 -9.88
C VAL A 184 -16.41 24.53 -10.67
N ARG A 185 -17.31 25.25 -10.00
CA ARG A 185 -18.39 26.01 -10.64
C ARG A 185 -17.84 27.02 -11.67
N LYS A 186 -16.82 27.79 -11.25
CA LYS A 186 -16.15 28.75 -12.13
C LYS A 186 -15.54 28.09 -13.37
N GLU A 187 -14.87 26.96 -13.20
CA GLU A 187 -14.33 26.20 -14.34
C GLU A 187 -15.45 25.74 -15.29
N MET A 188 -16.58 25.25 -14.75
CA MET A 188 -17.72 24.82 -15.57
C MET A 188 -18.32 25.97 -16.38
N THR A 189 -18.48 27.13 -15.77
CA THR A 189 -19.15 28.27 -16.41
C THR A 189 -18.20 29.07 -17.30
N GLU A 190 -17.05 29.54 -16.79
CA GLU A 190 -16.15 30.44 -17.50
C GLU A 190 -15.27 29.70 -18.53
N GLU A 191 -14.75 28.50 -18.19
CA GLU A 191 -13.81 27.80 -19.08
C GLU A 191 -14.51 26.82 -20.03
N LYS A 192 -15.56 26.13 -19.53
CA LYS A 192 -16.30 25.11 -20.31
C LYS A 192 -17.61 25.62 -20.88
N GLY A 193 -17.98 26.86 -20.56
CA GLY A 193 -19.12 27.56 -21.14
C GLY A 193 -20.46 26.88 -20.82
N LEU A 194 -20.61 26.32 -19.62
CA LEU A 194 -21.88 25.82 -19.14
C LEU A 194 -22.72 26.99 -18.59
N ALA A 195 -24.05 26.96 -18.81
CA ALA A 195 -24.94 27.96 -18.24
C ALA A 195 -24.89 27.91 -16.70
N GLU A 196 -24.90 29.08 -16.04
CA GLU A 196 -24.74 29.20 -14.59
C GLU A 196 -25.82 28.43 -13.82
N ASP A 197 -27.07 28.54 -14.25
CA ASP A 197 -28.22 27.85 -13.66
C ASP A 197 -28.09 26.33 -13.76
N VAL A 198 -27.49 25.81 -14.84
CA VAL A 198 -27.19 24.37 -14.99
C VAL A 198 -26.09 23.95 -14.03
N ALA A 199 -25.02 24.75 -13.91
CA ALA A 199 -23.94 24.50 -12.97
C ALA A 199 -24.46 24.47 -11.51
N ASP A 200 -25.33 25.42 -11.14
CA ASP A 200 -25.91 25.49 -9.81
C ASP A 200 -26.74 24.25 -9.47
N ARG A 201 -27.58 23.79 -10.42
CA ARG A 201 -28.35 22.53 -10.25
C ARG A 201 -27.45 21.30 -10.09
N ILE A 202 -26.33 21.23 -10.82
CA ILE A 202 -25.35 20.15 -10.66
C ILE A 202 -24.75 20.19 -9.24
N GLY A 203 -24.42 21.39 -8.75
CA GLY A 203 -23.83 21.60 -7.44
C GLY A 203 -24.68 21.11 -6.27
N GLU A 204 -26.02 21.14 -6.39
CA GLU A 204 -26.94 20.60 -5.38
C GLU A 204 -26.72 19.10 -5.13
N TRP A 205 -26.24 18.37 -6.13
CA TRP A 205 -26.10 16.91 -6.08
C TRP A 205 -24.65 16.46 -5.92
N VAL A 206 -23.73 16.93 -6.76
CA VAL A 206 -22.38 16.36 -6.83
C VAL A 206 -21.52 16.57 -5.59
N VAL A 207 -21.92 17.42 -4.67
CA VAL A 207 -21.25 17.62 -3.38
C VAL A 207 -21.69 16.62 -2.31
N LEU A 208 -22.73 15.84 -2.57
CA LEU A 208 -23.32 14.93 -1.60
C LEU A 208 -22.56 13.61 -1.50
N LYS A 209 -22.49 13.12 -0.27
CA LYS A 209 -21.89 11.83 0.10
C LYS A 209 -22.78 11.14 1.11
N GLY A 210 -22.81 9.82 1.10
CA GLY A 210 -23.63 9.01 1.99
C GLY A 210 -23.50 7.52 1.68
N GLN A 211 -24.55 6.80 1.97
CA GLN A 211 -24.75 5.38 1.62
C GLN A 211 -26.18 5.18 1.13
N GLY A 212 -26.94 4.28 1.76
CA GLY A 212 -28.36 4.02 1.43
C GLY A 212 -29.27 5.23 1.60
N ASP A 213 -29.01 6.08 2.59
CA ASP A 213 -29.70 7.34 2.84
C ASP A 213 -29.62 8.31 1.65
N LEU A 214 -28.46 8.36 0.99
CA LEU A 214 -28.30 9.17 -0.21
C LEU A 214 -29.08 8.60 -1.40
N LEU A 215 -29.15 7.27 -1.56
CA LEU A 215 -30.00 6.65 -2.59
C LEU A 215 -31.48 7.00 -2.36
N GLU A 216 -31.96 6.93 -1.13
CA GLU A 216 -33.32 7.34 -0.78
C GLU A 216 -33.58 8.82 -1.10
N LYS A 217 -32.59 9.70 -0.86
CA LYS A 217 -32.69 11.12 -1.19
C LYS A 217 -32.84 11.34 -2.70
N LEU A 218 -32.06 10.62 -3.52
CA LEU A 218 -32.14 10.70 -4.98
C LEU A 218 -33.51 10.23 -5.50
N LEU A 219 -34.09 9.19 -4.87
CA LEU A 219 -35.42 8.67 -5.22
C LEU A 219 -36.57 9.61 -4.86
N LYS A 220 -36.39 10.51 -3.89
CA LYS A 220 -37.41 11.51 -3.49
C LYS A 220 -37.52 12.67 -4.48
N ASP A 221 -36.52 12.91 -5.33
CA ASP A 221 -36.61 13.90 -6.40
C ASP A 221 -37.35 13.29 -7.60
N GLU A 222 -38.54 13.83 -7.94
CA GLU A 222 -39.42 13.29 -8.98
C GLU A 222 -38.74 13.29 -10.37
N LYS A 223 -37.89 14.28 -10.67
CA LYS A 223 -37.23 14.38 -11.98
C LYS A 223 -36.10 13.36 -12.09
N LEU A 224 -35.30 13.20 -11.03
CA LEU A 224 -34.25 12.18 -10.98
C LEU A 224 -34.87 10.78 -11.01
N ALA A 225 -35.89 10.53 -10.19
CA ALA A 225 -36.58 9.25 -10.14
C ALA A 225 -37.30 8.86 -11.45
N ALA A 226 -37.66 9.83 -12.29
CA ALA A 226 -38.25 9.58 -13.60
C ALA A 226 -37.22 9.21 -14.67
N ASN A 227 -35.93 9.57 -14.49
CA ASN A 227 -34.86 9.32 -15.45
C ASN A 227 -34.43 7.86 -15.51
N ASP A 228 -34.36 7.24 -16.68
CA ASP A 228 -34.09 5.81 -16.84
C ASP A 228 -32.65 5.42 -16.45
N ASN A 229 -31.67 6.29 -16.69
CA ASN A 229 -30.30 6.07 -16.21
C ASN A 229 -30.23 6.07 -14.67
N MET A 230 -30.92 7.00 -14.03
CA MET A 230 -31.04 7.05 -12.57
C MET A 230 -31.67 5.79 -12.00
N LYS A 231 -32.80 5.33 -12.55
CA LYS A 231 -33.47 4.10 -12.12
C LYS A 231 -32.55 2.90 -12.15
N GLN A 232 -31.83 2.71 -13.27
CA GLN A 232 -30.91 1.59 -13.43
C GLN A 232 -29.73 1.70 -12.46
N GLY A 233 -29.09 2.87 -12.38
CA GLY A 233 -27.93 3.06 -11.51
C GLY A 233 -28.28 2.91 -10.02
N ILE A 234 -29.46 3.38 -9.59
CA ILE A 234 -29.92 3.23 -8.22
C ILE A 234 -30.24 1.76 -7.92
N ALA A 235 -30.93 1.04 -8.82
CA ALA A 235 -31.20 -0.39 -8.64
C ALA A 235 -29.90 -1.20 -8.53
N ASP A 236 -28.90 -0.91 -9.37
CA ASP A 236 -27.58 -1.55 -9.30
C ASP A 236 -26.91 -1.27 -7.95
N LEU A 237 -26.94 -0.03 -7.44
CA LEU A 237 -26.33 0.30 -6.15
C LEU A 237 -27.10 -0.28 -4.95
N GLN A 238 -28.41 -0.35 -4.98
CA GLN A 238 -29.20 -1.00 -3.93
C GLN A 238 -28.81 -2.47 -3.80
N LEU A 239 -28.73 -3.18 -4.92
CA LEU A 239 -28.32 -4.59 -4.96
C LEU A 239 -26.85 -4.74 -4.50
N LEU A 240 -25.97 -3.85 -4.93
CA LEU A 240 -24.58 -3.85 -4.50
C LEU A 240 -24.46 -3.68 -2.99
N PHE A 241 -25.17 -2.74 -2.38
CA PHE A 241 -25.10 -2.51 -0.94
C PHE A 241 -25.59 -3.72 -0.13
N GLU A 242 -26.65 -4.40 -0.59
CA GLU A 242 -27.09 -5.67 0.00
C GLU A 242 -25.97 -6.73 -0.04
N TYR A 243 -25.26 -6.87 -1.17
CA TYR A 243 -24.15 -7.81 -1.29
C TYR A 243 -22.94 -7.41 -0.44
N LEU A 244 -22.64 -6.11 -0.34
CA LEU A 244 -21.54 -5.61 0.49
C LEU A 244 -21.81 -5.76 1.99
N GLU A 245 -23.06 -5.69 2.41
CA GLU A 245 -23.46 -6.01 3.78
C GLU A 245 -23.20 -7.50 4.08
N ASN A 246 -23.60 -8.41 3.18
CA ASN A 246 -23.30 -9.83 3.30
C ASN A 246 -21.79 -10.15 3.25
N PHE A 247 -20.99 -9.35 2.57
CA PHE A 247 -19.54 -9.45 2.56
C PHE A 247 -18.85 -8.74 3.73
N GLU A 248 -19.61 -8.11 4.63
CA GLU A 248 -19.11 -7.39 5.81
C GLU A 248 -18.11 -6.27 5.47
N VAL A 249 -18.35 -5.54 4.36
CA VAL A 249 -17.46 -4.46 3.88
C VAL A 249 -18.18 -3.12 3.67
N LEU A 250 -19.49 -3.06 3.92
CA LEU A 250 -20.27 -1.85 3.67
C LEU A 250 -19.80 -0.66 4.50
N ASP A 251 -19.30 -0.88 5.71
CA ASP A 251 -18.78 0.17 6.60
C ASP A 251 -17.55 0.89 6.03
N ARG A 252 -16.84 0.27 5.07
CA ARG A 252 -15.68 0.85 4.39
C ARG A 252 -16.06 1.69 3.18
N VAL A 253 -17.34 1.68 2.79
CA VAL A 253 -17.82 2.26 1.54
C VAL A 253 -18.47 3.60 1.76
N SER A 254 -18.17 4.56 0.88
CA SER A 254 -18.83 5.87 0.79
C SER A 254 -19.35 6.08 -0.62
N PHE A 255 -20.66 6.22 -0.77
CA PHE A 255 -21.26 6.67 -2.02
C PHE A 255 -21.01 8.17 -2.19
N ASP A 256 -20.19 8.55 -3.17
CA ASP A 256 -19.66 9.91 -3.36
C ASP A 256 -20.00 10.39 -4.77
N LEU A 257 -20.98 11.27 -4.89
CA LEU A 257 -21.44 11.80 -6.18
C LEU A 257 -20.39 12.70 -6.87
N SER A 258 -19.34 13.13 -6.16
CA SER A 258 -18.22 13.86 -6.76
C SER A 258 -17.25 12.96 -7.53
N LEU A 259 -17.29 11.64 -7.34
CA LEU A 259 -16.42 10.69 -8.03
C LEU A 259 -16.88 10.54 -9.49
N ALA A 260 -16.22 11.23 -10.42
CA ALA A 260 -16.61 11.33 -11.82
C ALA A 260 -15.47 10.95 -12.79
N ARG A 261 -14.54 10.10 -12.34
CA ARG A 261 -13.34 9.71 -13.10
C ARG A 261 -13.57 8.53 -14.03
N GLY A 262 -12.67 8.40 -15.05
CA GLY A 262 -12.63 7.23 -15.93
C GLY A 262 -13.82 7.10 -16.87
N LEU A 263 -14.57 8.18 -17.09
CA LEU A 263 -15.81 8.17 -17.86
C LEU A 263 -15.63 7.88 -19.36
N ASP A 264 -14.41 7.71 -19.82
CA ASP A 264 -14.13 7.38 -21.23
C ASP A 264 -14.49 5.93 -21.57
N TYR A 265 -14.40 5.03 -20.59
CA TYR A 265 -14.64 3.60 -20.81
C TYR A 265 -15.45 2.91 -19.70
N TYR A 266 -15.61 3.50 -18.50
CA TYR A 266 -16.49 2.91 -17.47
C TYR A 266 -17.96 3.07 -17.85
N THR A 267 -18.73 1.99 -17.66
CA THR A 267 -20.14 1.86 -18.06
C THR A 267 -21.11 1.71 -16.89
N GLY A 268 -20.60 1.40 -15.71
CA GLY A 268 -21.39 1.12 -14.53
C GLY A 268 -20.73 1.66 -13.26
N LEU A 269 -20.48 0.76 -12.31
CA LEU A 269 -19.81 1.09 -11.06
C LEU A 269 -18.41 1.66 -11.30
N ILE A 270 -18.06 2.71 -10.56
CA ILE A 270 -16.72 3.30 -10.48
C ILE A 270 -16.33 3.43 -9.02
N TYR A 271 -15.06 3.23 -8.71
CA TYR A 271 -14.57 3.33 -7.33
C TYR A 271 -13.12 3.75 -7.26
N GLU A 272 -12.77 4.34 -6.12
CA GLU A 272 -11.38 4.64 -5.75
C GLU A 272 -11.18 4.47 -4.25
N VAL A 273 -9.95 4.16 -3.86
CA VAL A 273 -9.56 4.07 -2.45
C VAL A 273 -8.71 5.26 -2.08
N VAL A 274 -9.13 5.93 -1.04
CA VAL A 274 -8.40 7.04 -0.40
C VAL A 274 -8.08 6.68 1.05
N THR A 275 -7.04 7.28 1.60
CA THR A 275 -6.61 7.06 2.97
C THR A 275 -6.06 8.34 3.57
N GLU A 276 -5.87 8.36 4.88
CA GLU A 276 -5.12 9.41 5.55
C GLU A 276 -3.72 9.57 4.91
N GLY A 277 -3.32 10.80 4.64
CA GLY A 277 -2.09 11.12 3.90
C GLY A 277 -2.23 11.09 2.37
N SER A 278 -3.39 10.70 1.82
CA SER A 278 -3.66 10.81 0.37
C SER A 278 -3.89 12.25 -0.08
N ALA A 279 -4.46 13.08 0.80
CA ALA A 279 -4.79 14.47 0.49
C ALA A 279 -3.54 15.35 0.38
N PRO A 280 -3.61 16.48 -0.35
CA PRO A 280 -2.58 17.50 -0.35
C PRO A 280 -2.42 18.13 1.04
N GLU A 281 -1.20 18.55 1.40
CA GLU A 281 -0.90 19.27 2.65
C GLU A 281 -1.56 20.67 2.68
N VAL A 282 -1.72 21.28 1.51
CA VAL A 282 -2.30 22.61 1.34
C VAL A 282 -3.33 22.56 0.21
N SER A 283 -4.53 23.12 0.46
CA SER A 283 -5.56 23.25 -0.59
C SER A 283 -5.02 24.07 -1.77
N ALA A 284 -5.31 23.61 -2.99
CA ALA A 284 -4.86 24.28 -4.21
C ALA A 284 -5.42 25.72 -4.39
N SER A 285 -6.50 26.06 -3.67
CA SER A 285 -7.12 27.39 -3.64
C SER A 285 -6.63 28.30 -2.51
N SER A 286 -5.77 27.82 -1.62
CA SER A 286 -5.27 28.62 -0.49
C SER A 286 -4.28 29.71 -0.94
N ALA A 287 -4.14 30.78 -0.14
CA ALA A 287 -3.13 31.81 -0.34
C ALA A 287 -1.70 31.24 -0.37
N GLN A 288 -1.44 30.20 0.43
CA GLN A 288 -0.17 29.47 0.44
C GLN A 288 0.09 28.74 -0.87
N ALA A 289 -0.95 28.16 -1.49
CA ALA A 289 -0.83 27.53 -2.81
C ALA A 289 -0.51 28.56 -3.91
N ALA A 290 -1.13 29.75 -3.84
CA ALA A 290 -0.84 30.87 -4.74
C ALA A 290 0.62 31.35 -4.59
N GLU A 291 1.13 31.43 -3.37
CA GLU A 291 2.51 31.79 -3.08
C GLU A 291 3.52 30.75 -3.60
N VAL A 292 3.23 29.45 -3.43
CA VAL A 292 4.03 28.36 -4.00
C VAL A 292 4.06 28.41 -5.51
N LYS A 293 2.90 28.65 -6.17
CA LYS A 293 2.80 28.81 -7.63
C LYS A 293 3.55 30.04 -8.13
N SER A 294 3.56 31.14 -7.37
CA SER A 294 4.26 32.39 -7.74
C SER A 294 5.79 32.27 -7.63
N LYS A 295 6.29 31.49 -6.66
CA LYS A 295 7.73 31.22 -6.48
C LYS A 295 8.29 30.27 -7.54
N LYS A 296 7.46 29.45 -8.18
CA LYS A 296 7.85 28.52 -9.24
C LYS A 296 7.31 28.97 -10.60
N LYS A 297 7.93 30.01 -11.20
CA LYS A 297 7.74 30.24 -12.66
C LYS A 297 8.47 29.12 -13.39
N PRO A 298 7.78 28.29 -14.21
CA PRO A 298 8.44 27.22 -14.94
C PRO A 298 9.42 27.83 -15.93
N LYS A 299 10.69 27.47 -15.81
CA LYS A 299 11.65 27.63 -16.91
C LYS A 299 11.18 26.70 -18.02
N LYS A 300 10.94 27.28 -19.21
CA LYS A 300 10.53 26.54 -20.40
C LYS A 300 11.59 25.45 -20.67
N GLY A 301 11.24 24.15 -20.43
CA GLY A 301 12.05 23.01 -20.80
C GLY A 301 12.55 22.07 -19.69
N GLU A 302 12.34 22.37 -18.42
CA GLU A 302 12.73 21.45 -17.33
C GLU A 302 11.51 20.73 -16.77
N ASP A 303 11.50 19.40 -16.92
CA ASP A 303 10.60 18.46 -16.24
C ASP A 303 11.03 18.36 -14.75
N GLU A 304 10.60 19.29 -13.91
CA GLU A 304 10.94 19.30 -12.49
C GLU A 304 10.17 18.21 -11.74
N ASP A 305 10.85 17.54 -10.80
CA ASP A 305 10.20 16.69 -9.79
C ASP A 305 9.38 17.57 -8.83
N ARG A 306 8.06 17.34 -8.78
CA ARG A 306 7.11 18.09 -7.96
C ARG A 306 6.91 17.52 -6.56
N SER A 307 7.84 16.71 -6.05
CA SER A 307 7.78 16.11 -4.71
C SER A 307 7.63 17.15 -3.59
N SER A 308 8.23 18.32 -3.74
CA SER A 308 8.16 19.43 -2.78
C SER A 308 6.94 20.32 -2.93
N ASP A 309 6.01 20.01 -3.82
CA ASP A 309 4.80 20.80 -4.02
C ASP A 309 3.72 20.39 -3.01
N PRO A 310 3.39 21.25 -2.01
CA PRO A 310 2.41 20.91 -0.98
C PRO A 310 0.97 20.84 -1.51
N THR A 311 0.73 21.34 -2.74
CA THR A 311 -0.59 21.24 -3.40
C THR A 311 -0.83 19.89 -4.07
N LEU A 312 0.19 19.01 -4.11
CA LEU A 312 0.07 17.65 -4.61
C LEU A 312 -0.02 16.66 -3.47
N GLY A 313 -1.11 15.93 -3.37
CA GLY A 313 -1.23 14.74 -2.51
C GLY A 313 -0.75 13.48 -3.24
N VAL A 314 -0.65 12.37 -2.49
CA VAL A 314 -0.45 11.04 -3.07
C VAL A 314 -1.62 10.69 -3.99
N GLY A 315 -2.84 11.08 -3.62
CA GLY A 315 -4.08 10.77 -4.32
C GLY A 315 -4.57 9.34 -4.03
N SER A 316 -5.55 8.85 -4.79
CA SER A 316 -6.10 7.50 -4.63
C SER A 316 -5.03 6.43 -4.77
N VAL A 317 -5.05 5.43 -3.87
CA VAL A 317 -4.09 4.32 -3.81
C VAL A 317 -4.51 3.11 -4.64
N ALA A 318 -5.81 2.99 -4.91
CA ALA A 318 -6.38 2.03 -5.84
C ALA A 318 -7.59 2.66 -6.53
N ALA A 319 -7.89 2.23 -7.74
CA ALA A 319 -9.05 2.70 -8.50
C ALA A 319 -9.47 1.68 -9.55
N GLY A 320 -10.76 1.65 -9.88
CA GLY A 320 -11.30 0.73 -10.86
C GLY A 320 -12.76 1.01 -11.21
N GLY A 321 -13.40 0.03 -11.83
CA GLY A 321 -14.80 0.09 -12.21
C GLY A 321 -15.20 -0.94 -13.25
N ARG A 322 -16.46 -0.86 -13.68
CA ARG A 322 -17.06 -1.71 -14.73
C ARG A 322 -16.89 -1.10 -16.12
N TYR A 323 -16.39 -1.88 -17.08
CA TYR A 323 -16.06 -1.42 -18.44
C TYR A 323 -16.54 -2.40 -19.53
N ASP A 324 -17.84 -2.57 -19.65
CA ASP A 324 -18.49 -3.59 -20.47
C ASP A 324 -18.27 -3.43 -21.98
N ASN A 325 -18.06 -2.18 -22.44
CA ASN A 325 -17.94 -1.86 -23.86
C ASN A 325 -16.50 -1.90 -24.40
N LEU A 326 -15.50 -1.97 -23.53
CA LEU A 326 -14.10 -1.78 -23.92
C LEU A 326 -13.59 -2.91 -24.83
N VAL A 327 -13.99 -4.15 -24.58
CA VAL A 327 -13.65 -5.31 -25.44
C VAL A 327 -14.26 -5.14 -26.84
N GLY A 328 -15.51 -4.66 -26.90
CA GLY A 328 -16.23 -4.40 -28.15
C GLY A 328 -15.56 -3.33 -29.03
N MET A 329 -14.88 -2.36 -28.42
CA MET A 329 -14.13 -1.32 -29.16
C MET A 329 -13.00 -1.93 -30.00
N PHE A 330 -12.40 -3.04 -29.56
CA PHE A 330 -11.34 -3.75 -30.30
C PHE A 330 -11.91 -4.82 -31.24
N SER A 331 -12.94 -5.56 -30.81
CA SER A 331 -13.49 -6.67 -31.59
C SER A 331 -14.48 -6.26 -32.67
N GLY A 332 -15.12 -5.10 -32.50
CA GLY A 332 -16.18 -4.59 -33.36
C GLY A 332 -17.50 -5.36 -33.28
N LYS A 333 -17.55 -6.54 -32.67
CA LYS A 333 -18.73 -7.44 -32.65
C LYS A 333 -18.97 -8.11 -31.29
N THR A 334 -17.91 -8.53 -30.63
CA THR A 334 -18.00 -9.30 -29.38
C THR A 334 -17.88 -8.36 -28.20
N GLN A 335 -18.89 -8.30 -27.35
CA GLN A 335 -18.83 -7.60 -26.07
C GLN A 335 -18.68 -8.62 -24.96
N ILE A 336 -17.72 -8.41 -24.08
CA ILE A 336 -17.51 -9.19 -22.86
C ILE A 336 -17.52 -8.19 -21.71
N PRO A 337 -18.55 -8.22 -20.83
CA PRO A 337 -18.60 -7.37 -19.66
C PRO A 337 -17.38 -7.59 -18.76
N CYS A 338 -16.80 -6.51 -18.26
CA CYS A 338 -15.62 -6.56 -17.42
C CYS A 338 -15.76 -5.61 -16.23
N VAL A 339 -15.23 -6.01 -15.08
CA VAL A 339 -15.03 -5.18 -13.92
C VAL A 339 -13.67 -5.46 -13.32
N GLY A 340 -12.95 -4.44 -12.83
CA GLY A 340 -11.61 -4.65 -12.28
C GLY A 340 -11.12 -3.51 -11.42
N ILE A 341 -10.04 -3.80 -10.70
CA ILE A 341 -9.35 -2.89 -9.78
C ILE A 341 -7.86 -2.85 -10.11
N SER A 342 -7.26 -1.69 -9.98
CA SER A 342 -5.81 -1.48 -10.07
C SER A 342 -5.28 -0.86 -8.78
N PHE A 343 -4.28 -1.49 -8.17
CA PHE A 343 -3.56 -0.99 -7.00
C PHE A 343 -2.27 -0.31 -7.43
N GLY A 344 -2.05 0.91 -6.95
CA GLY A 344 -0.84 1.69 -7.20
C GLY A 344 0.24 1.41 -6.14
N VAL A 345 1.12 0.43 -6.39
CA VAL A 345 2.13 -0.03 -5.43
C VAL A 345 3.01 1.10 -4.91
N ASP A 346 3.46 1.98 -5.80
CA ASP A 346 4.38 3.07 -5.44
C ASP A 346 3.70 4.15 -4.55
N ARG A 347 2.38 4.33 -4.68
CA ARG A 347 1.59 5.20 -3.78
C ARG A 347 1.37 4.54 -2.43
N ILE A 348 0.99 3.26 -2.40
CA ILE A 348 0.87 2.46 -1.17
C ILE A 348 2.20 2.46 -0.44
N PHE A 349 3.32 2.24 -1.15
CA PHE A 349 4.68 2.30 -0.60
C PHE A 349 4.98 3.65 0.06
N SER A 350 4.68 4.77 -0.62
CA SER A 350 4.96 6.11 -0.08
C SER A 350 4.22 6.37 1.23
N ILE A 351 2.95 5.97 1.31
CA ILE A 351 2.14 6.09 2.54
C ILE A 351 2.63 5.14 3.63
N THR A 352 2.86 3.86 3.29
CA THR A 352 3.38 2.87 4.26
C THR A 352 4.72 3.32 4.85
N LYS A 353 5.63 3.82 4.01
CA LYS A 353 6.92 4.34 4.46
C LYS A 353 6.77 5.56 5.38
N ALA A 354 5.85 6.47 5.06
CA ALA A 354 5.57 7.63 5.91
C ALA A 354 4.99 7.21 7.27
N ARG A 355 4.05 6.25 7.29
CA ARG A 355 3.49 5.69 8.54
C ARG A 355 4.56 5.02 9.40
N LEU A 356 5.40 4.17 8.81
CA LEU A 356 6.52 3.53 9.51
C LEU A 356 7.53 4.53 10.07
N ALA A 357 7.74 5.65 9.40
CA ALA A 357 8.63 6.71 9.89
C ALA A 357 8.01 7.55 11.02
N ALA A 358 6.68 7.68 11.05
CA ALA A 358 5.95 8.40 12.09
C ALA A 358 5.76 7.56 13.37
N ASP A 359 5.69 6.23 13.22
CA ASP A 359 5.53 5.30 14.33
C ASP A 359 6.89 5.03 15.02
N LYS A 360 7.07 5.65 16.20
CA LYS A 360 8.29 5.47 17.01
C LYS A 360 8.40 4.08 17.65
N SER A 361 7.30 3.35 17.73
CA SER A 361 7.23 1.99 18.28
C SER A 361 7.45 0.92 17.22
N ALA A 362 7.36 1.28 15.95
CA ALA A 362 7.55 0.34 14.85
C ALA A 362 8.92 -0.33 14.90
N VAL A 363 8.91 -1.66 14.86
CA VAL A 363 10.17 -2.43 14.73
C VAL A 363 10.88 -1.99 13.45
N PRO A 364 12.14 -1.55 13.53
CA PRO A 364 12.88 -1.08 12.36
C PRO A 364 12.88 -2.12 11.24
N VAL A 365 12.48 -1.71 10.05
CA VAL A 365 12.55 -2.60 8.89
C VAL A 365 13.99 -2.90 8.57
N ARG A 366 14.37 -4.17 8.67
CA ARG A 366 15.73 -4.64 8.38
C ARG A 366 16.08 -4.45 6.90
N LYS A 367 17.34 -4.12 6.61
CA LYS A 367 17.83 -3.96 5.23
C LYS A 367 17.83 -5.26 4.43
N ASN A 368 17.88 -6.39 5.13
CA ASN A 368 17.76 -7.73 4.57
C ASN A 368 16.94 -8.61 5.50
N GLU A 369 16.56 -9.78 5.01
CA GLU A 369 15.77 -10.74 5.75
C GLU A 369 16.61 -11.88 6.35
N VAL A 370 17.93 -11.69 6.50
CA VAL A 370 18.81 -12.69 7.11
C VAL A 370 18.42 -12.88 8.57
N ASP A 371 18.19 -14.13 8.96
CA ASP A 371 17.77 -14.49 10.31
C ASP A 371 18.95 -14.89 11.20
N VAL A 372 20.02 -15.43 10.60
CA VAL A 372 21.20 -15.93 11.31
C VAL A 372 22.48 -15.45 10.65
N TYR A 373 23.39 -14.90 11.44
CA TYR A 373 24.74 -14.59 10.99
C TYR A 373 25.74 -15.60 11.57
N VAL A 374 26.41 -16.35 10.69
CA VAL A 374 27.38 -17.37 11.13
C VAL A 374 28.76 -16.74 11.29
N MET A 375 29.30 -16.80 12.48
CA MET A 375 30.57 -16.21 12.90
C MET A 375 31.55 -17.27 13.36
N ALA A 376 32.84 -16.95 13.36
CA ALA A 376 33.83 -17.78 14.01
C ALA A 376 34.90 -16.93 14.70
N PHE A 377 35.46 -17.47 15.77
CA PHE A 377 36.57 -16.89 16.48
C PHE A 377 37.52 -17.98 17.00
N GLY A 378 38.73 -17.60 17.31
CA GLY A 378 39.73 -18.50 17.90
C GLY A 378 40.94 -17.75 18.41
N GLY A 379 41.82 -18.47 19.08
CA GLY A 379 43.01 -17.96 19.71
C GLY A 379 44.19 -17.78 18.76
N LYS A 380 45.43 -17.97 19.31
CA LYS A 380 46.65 -17.89 18.55
C LYS A 380 46.76 -19.06 17.56
N GLY A 381 46.79 -18.75 16.27
CA GLY A 381 46.79 -19.78 15.22
C GLY A 381 45.46 -19.94 14.48
N PHE A 382 44.42 -19.23 14.91
CA PHE A 382 43.09 -19.29 14.29
C PHE A 382 43.14 -19.14 12.78
N THR A 383 42.53 -20.09 12.05
CA THR A 383 42.53 -20.15 10.56
C THR A 383 41.28 -19.54 9.93
N GLY A 384 40.27 -19.23 10.74
CA GLY A 384 39.01 -18.59 10.30
C GLY A 384 37.82 -19.52 10.13
N MET A 385 38.01 -20.84 10.26
CA MET A 385 36.95 -21.87 10.19
C MET A 385 35.99 -21.64 9.00
N LEU A 386 36.53 -21.36 7.81
CA LEU A 386 35.72 -21.02 6.64
C LEU A 386 34.83 -22.20 6.20
N LYS A 387 35.40 -23.42 6.17
CA LYS A 387 34.67 -24.64 5.77
C LYS A 387 33.56 -24.96 6.74
N GLU A 388 33.83 -24.80 8.01
CA GLU A 388 32.88 -25.03 9.12
C GLU A 388 31.73 -24.01 9.05
N ARG A 389 32.01 -22.71 8.87
CA ARG A 389 31.01 -21.67 8.65
C ARG A 389 30.15 -21.95 7.42
N MET A 390 30.74 -22.38 6.32
CA MET A 390 30.00 -22.77 5.12
C MET A 390 29.11 -23.99 5.37
N SER A 391 29.62 -25.00 6.11
CA SER A 391 28.84 -26.19 6.48
C SER A 391 27.63 -25.84 7.33
N VAL A 392 27.80 -24.97 8.33
CA VAL A 392 26.69 -24.49 9.19
C VAL A 392 25.67 -23.72 8.36
N CYS A 393 26.09 -22.78 7.50
CA CYS A 393 25.17 -22.07 6.61
C CYS A 393 24.42 -23.03 5.69
N SER A 394 25.09 -24.04 5.13
CA SER A 394 24.46 -25.04 4.26
C SER A 394 23.35 -25.81 5.00
N ARG A 395 23.58 -26.21 6.27
CA ARG A 395 22.56 -26.87 7.11
C ARG A 395 21.35 -25.94 7.38
N LEU A 396 21.60 -24.65 7.69
CA LEU A 396 20.56 -23.67 7.93
C LEU A 396 19.75 -23.41 6.64
N TRP A 397 20.39 -23.24 5.51
CA TRP A 397 19.71 -23.04 4.21
C TRP A 397 18.87 -24.25 3.81
N ALA A 398 19.40 -25.49 3.99
CA ALA A 398 18.65 -26.71 3.73
C ALA A 398 17.38 -26.82 4.60
N ALA A 399 17.39 -26.21 5.79
CA ALA A 399 16.25 -26.15 6.70
C ALA A 399 15.30 -24.95 6.43
N GLY A 400 15.58 -24.15 5.38
CA GLY A 400 14.80 -22.93 5.03
C GLY A 400 15.09 -21.71 5.89
N ILE A 401 16.19 -21.72 6.69
CA ILE A 401 16.60 -20.60 7.53
C ILE A 401 17.52 -19.69 6.71
N LYS A 402 17.23 -18.40 6.68
CA LYS A 402 18.03 -17.40 5.96
C LYS A 402 19.30 -17.08 6.74
N ALA A 403 20.45 -17.54 6.28
CA ALA A 403 21.72 -17.41 6.96
C ALA A 403 22.78 -16.73 6.06
N GLU A 404 23.71 -16.02 6.70
CA GLU A 404 24.82 -15.34 6.04
C GLU A 404 26.09 -15.46 6.89
N PHE A 405 27.26 -15.29 6.24
CA PHE A 405 28.56 -15.22 6.91
C PHE A 405 29.47 -14.24 6.17
N LEU A 406 30.51 -13.71 6.84
CA LEU A 406 31.46 -12.80 6.20
C LEU A 406 32.34 -13.54 5.21
N TYR A 407 32.37 -13.11 3.93
CA TYR A 407 33.15 -13.71 2.83
C TYR A 407 34.66 -13.40 2.93
N LYS A 408 35.24 -13.81 4.05
CA LYS A 408 36.70 -13.75 4.30
C LYS A 408 37.17 -15.06 4.89
N VAL A 409 38.34 -15.52 4.49
CA VAL A 409 38.92 -16.74 5.03
C VAL A 409 39.12 -16.57 6.54
N LYS A 410 39.73 -15.47 6.98
CA LYS A 410 40.08 -15.19 8.37
C LYS A 410 39.50 -13.84 8.82
N PRO A 411 38.19 -13.75 9.13
CA PRO A 411 37.55 -12.53 9.56
C PRO A 411 37.86 -12.21 11.03
N LYS A 412 38.06 -10.92 11.35
CA LYS A 412 38.12 -10.48 12.75
C LYS A 412 36.72 -10.53 13.39
N LEU A 413 36.59 -10.99 14.64
CA LEU A 413 35.33 -11.11 15.34
C LEU A 413 34.53 -9.78 15.38
N PRO A 414 35.10 -8.61 15.72
CA PRO A 414 34.37 -7.35 15.71
C PRO A 414 33.80 -6.98 14.33
N ALA A 415 34.48 -7.35 13.23
CA ALA A 415 33.97 -7.09 11.89
C ALA A 415 32.73 -7.96 11.55
N GLN A 416 32.67 -9.18 12.09
CA GLN A 416 31.51 -10.07 11.91
C GLN A 416 30.30 -9.56 12.71
N PHE A 417 30.47 -9.15 13.96
CA PHE A 417 29.43 -8.52 14.76
C PHE A 417 28.89 -7.26 14.11
N LYS A 418 29.79 -6.36 13.66
CA LYS A 418 29.39 -5.13 12.97
C LYS A 418 28.56 -5.42 11.72
N ALA A 419 28.90 -6.46 10.95
CA ALA A 419 28.14 -6.84 9.76
C ALA A 419 26.74 -7.35 10.12
N ALA A 420 26.60 -8.17 11.15
CA ALA A 420 25.31 -8.65 11.66
C ALA A 420 24.45 -7.50 12.21
N GLU A 421 25.03 -6.59 12.98
CA GLU A 421 24.34 -5.41 13.53
C GLU A 421 23.86 -4.47 12.43
N LEU A 422 24.70 -4.16 11.43
CA LEU A 422 24.32 -3.33 10.28
C LEU A 422 23.19 -3.95 9.44
N GLY A 423 23.15 -5.29 9.38
CA GLY A 423 22.06 -6.05 8.75
C GLY A 423 20.79 -6.15 9.61
N GLY A 424 20.87 -5.83 10.90
CA GLY A 424 19.75 -6.04 11.84
C GLY A 424 19.45 -7.53 12.05
N VAL A 425 20.46 -8.40 11.94
CA VAL A 425 20.28 -9.85 12.05
C VAL A 425 19.96 -10.23 13.49
N PRO A 426 18.87 -10.98 13.74
CA PRO A 426 18.41 -11.24 15.11
C PRO A 426 19.25 -12.27 15.87
N PHE A 427 19.86 -13.24 15.18
CA PHE A 427 20.62 -14.29 15.82
C PHE A 427 22.03 -14.44 15.20
N ALA A 428 23.00 -14.79 16.03
CA ALA A 428 24.32 -15.20 15.59
C ALA A 428 24.60 -16.64 16.00
N VAL A 429 25.16 -17.43 15.09
CA VAL A 429 25.75 -18.73 15.38
C VAL A 429 27.25 -18.56 15.38
N ILE A 430 27.87 -18.79 16.54
CA ILE A 430 29.28 -18.52 16.77
C ILE A 430 30.03 -19.84 16.94
N LEU A 431 31.00 -20.05 16.08
CA LEU A 431 31.90 -21.21 16.08
C LEU A 431 33.20 -20.85 16.80
N GLY A 432 33.47 -21.47 17.93
CA GLY A 432 34.78 -21.49 18.56
C GLY A 432 35.46 -22.81 18.26
N GLU A 433 36.82 -22.86 18.28
CA GLU A 433 37.57 -24.07 18.00
C GLU A 433 37.27 -25.18 19.04
N ASP A 434 37.14 -24.80 20.30
CA ASP A 434 36.86 -25.76 21.40
C ASP A 434 35.42 -26.29 21.33
N GLU A 435 34.44 -25.41 21.10
CA GLU A 435 33.04 -25.80 20.96
C GLU A 435 32.83 -26.71 19.73
N TRP A 436 33.47 -26.38 18.61
CA TRP A 436 33.40 -27.18 17.39
C TRP A 436 33.96 -28.60 17.59
N ASN A 437 35.11 -28.71 18.26
CA ASN A 437 35.72 -30.01 18.58
C ASN A 437 34.82 -30.87 19.49
N ASN A 438 33.96 -30.23 20.27
CA ASN A 438 32.96 -30.88 21.12
C ASN A 438 31.60 -31.05 20.42
N ASN A 439 31.51 -30.90 19.11
CA ASN A 439 30.28 -30.95 18.31
C ASN A 439 29.22 -29.94 18.81
N GLN A 440 29.65 -28.75 19.20
CA GLN A 440 28.79 -27.67 19.71
C GLN A 440 29.05 -26.36 18.97
N VAL A 441 28.05 -25.48 19.01
CA VAL A 441 28.12 -24.06 18.58
C VAL A 441 27.42 -23.20 19.63
N LYS A 442 27.69 -21.90 19.65
CA LYS A 442 26.92 -20.95 20.47
C LYS A 442 25.88 -20.25 19.64
N VAL A 443 24.63 -20.26 20.06
CA VAL A 443 23.55 -19.47 19.49
C VAL A 443 23.31 -18.27 20.38
N LYS A 444 23.47 -17.07 19.81
CA LYS A 444 23.36 -15.79 20.51
C LYS A 444 22.22 -14.96 19.90
N GLU A 445 21.33 -14.47 20.75
CA GLU A 445 20.40 -13.44 20.38
C GLU A 445 21.08 -12.07 20.38
N MET A 446 20.93 -11.32 19.28
CA MET A 446 21.54 -10.00 19.11
C MET A 446 20.70 -8.93 19.79
N GLY A 447 21.37 -7.90 20.34
CA GLY A 447 20.67 -6.76 20.96
C GLY A 447 20.25 -6.96 22.42
N LEU A 448 20.56 -8.09 23.06
CA LEU A 448 20.30 -8.28 24.49
C LEU A 448 21.10 -7.28 25.34
N ARG A 449 20.44 -6.76 26.40
CA ARG A 449 21.04 -5.77 27.33
C ARG A 449 22.20 -6.39 28.13
N ASP A 450 23.08 -5.52 28.60
CA ASP A 450 24.17 -5.91 29.51
C ASP A 450 23.58 -6.55 30.77
N GLY A 451 24.16 -7.69 31.18
CA GLY A 451 23.70 -8.47 32.33
C GLY A 451 22.65 -9.53 32.02
N HIS A 452 22.16 -9.65 30.80
CA HIS A 452 21.25 -10.75 30.42
C HIS A 452 22.03 -12.10 30.45
N PRO A 453 21.47 -13.18 31.04
CA PRO A 453 22.16 -14.49 31.17
C PRO A 453 22.62 -15.08 29.84
N GLU A 454 21.87 -14.84 28.75
CA GLU A 454 22.16 -15.36 27.42
C GLU A 454 22.91 -14.38 26.52
N LYS A 455 23.43 -13.28 27.08
CA LYS A 455 24.11 -12.25 26.28
C LYS A 455 25.32 -12.80 25.51
N ASP A 456 26.04 -13.76 26.06
CA ASP A 456 27.22 -14.36 25.43
C ASP A 456 26.88 -15.58 24.54
N GLY A 457 25.59 -15.90 24.44
CA GLY A 457 25.08 -17.03 23.68
C GLY A 457 25.01 -18.31 24.48
N VAL A 458 24.14 -19.22 24.06
CA VAL A 458 23.90 -20.53 24.68
C VAL A 458 24.58 -21.60 23.83
N ALA A 459 25.32 -22.53 24.46
CA ALA A 459 25.91 -23.67 23.78
C ALA A 459 24.80 -24.65 23.35
N VAL A 460 24.83 -25.04 22.09
CA VAL A 460 23.86 -25.94 21.46
C VAL A 460 24.63 -27.04 20.72
N ALA A 461 24.18 -28.29 20.80
CA ALA A 461 24.76 -29.36 20.01
C ALA A 461 24.54 -29.08 18.51
N LEU A 462 25.52 -29.38 17.67
CA LEU A 462 25.47 -29.08 16.23
C LEU A 462 24.30 -29.80 15.54
N ASP A 463 23.86 -30.94 16.07
CA ASP A 463 22.72 -31.68 15.54
C ASP A 463 21.37 -31.04 15.91
N ASP A 464 21.30 -30.33 17.05
CA ASP A 464 20.11 -29.62 17.52
C ASP A 464 20.01 -28.20 17.03
N LEU A 465 21.05 -27.67 16.35
CA LEU A 465 21.16 -26.29 15.93
C LEU A 465 19.94 -25.80 15.15
N VAL A 466 19.47 -26.60 14.18
CA VAL A 466 18.34 -26.22 13.31
C VAL A 466 17.05 -26.12 14.13
N ALA A 467 16.83 -27.07 15.04
CA ALA A 467 15.66 -27.08 15.89
C ALA A 467 15.64 -25.89 16.87
N ASP A 468 16.78 -25.61 17.51
CA ASP A 468 16.95 -24.48 18.43
C ASP A 468 16.71 -23.14 17.72
N VAL A 469 17.33 -22.93 16.56
CA VAL A 469 17.14 -21.68 15.79
C VAL A 469 15.71 -21.50 15.33
N LYS A 470 15.03 -22.56 14.86
CA LYS A 470 13.61 -22.50 14.48
C LYS A 470 12.72 -22.12 15.67
N ALA A 471 12.94 -22.74 16.84
CA ALA A 471 12.20 -22.42 18.04
C ALA A 471 12.38 -20.95 18.46
N LYS A 472 13.62 -20.43 18.41
CA LYS A 472 13.91 -19.03 18.72
C LYS A 472 13.27 -18.06 17.74
N LEU A 473 13.27 -18.38 16.43
CA LEU A 473 12.61 -17.58 15.40
C LEU A 473 11.09 -17.56 15.57
N SER A 474 10.47 -18.70 15.87
CA SER A 474 9.02 -18.79 16.14
C SER A 474 8.65 -17.95 17.36
N ARG A 475 9.37 -18.12 18.48
CA ARG A 475 9.14 -17.33 19.70
C ARG A 475 9.26 -15.81 19.45
N ARG A 476 10.23 -15.40 18.66
CA ARG A 476 10.39 -13.98 18.28
C ARG A 476 9.21 -13.49 17.45
N ALA A 477 8.76 -14.27 16.45
CA ALA A 477 7.59 -13.92 15.65
C ALA A 477 6.32 -13.79 16.50
N GLU A 478 6.11 -14.69 17.47
CA GLU A 478 5.00 -14.61 18.42
C GLU A 478 5.06 -13.34 19.29
N LEU A 479 6.26 -12.98 19.80
CA LEU A 479 6.45 -11.76 20.58
C LEU A 479 6.21 -10.50 19.74
N ASP A 480 6.70 -10.47 18.50
CA ASP A 480 6.47 -9.36 17.56
C ASP A 480 4.98 -9.22 17.22
N ASP A 481 4.23 -10.33 17.15
CA ASP A 481 2.79 -10.34 16.90
C ASP A 481 1.98 -9.90 18.14
N LEU A 482 2.30 -10.40 19.32
CA LEU A 482 1.70 -9.96 20.59
C LEU A 482 1.93 -8.46 20.84
N THR A 483 3.11 -7.96 20.52
CA THR A 483 3.42 -6.53 20.65
C THR A 483 2.52 -5.70 19.72
N ARG A 484 2.34 -6.11 18.46
CA ARG A 484 1.42 -5.47 17.52
C ARG A 484 -0.03 -5.49 17.98
N GLN A 485 -0.49 -6.63 18.52
CA GLN A 485 -1.86 -6.76 19.07
C GLN A 485 -2.07 -5.84 20.28
N ALA A 486 -1.09 -5.77 21.20
CA ALA A 486 -1.15 -4.91 22.37
C ALA A 486 -1.16 -3.42 21.98
N GLU A 487 -0.44 -3.02 20.94
CA GLU A 487 -0.44 -1.66 20.39
C GLU A 487 -1.76 -1.34 19.70
N GLY A 488 -2.33 -2.27 18.95
CA GLY A 488 -3.68 -2.13 18.36
C GLY A 488 -4.76 -1.90 19.41
N LEU A 489 -4.70 -2.63 20.55
CA LEU A 489 -5.61 -2.44 21.67
C LEU A 489 -5.47 -1.06 22.35
N LYS A 490 -4.27 -0.51 22.46
CA LYS A 490 -4.04 0.85 22.99
C LYS A 490 -4.68 1.91 22.11
N VAL A 491 -4.62 1.77 20.79
CA VAL A 491 -5.24 2.69 19.84
C VAL A 491 -6.77 2.64 19.94
N VAL A 492 -7.37 1.45 20.04
CA VAL A 492 -8.83 1.25 20.15
C VAL A 492 -9.38 1.83 21.46
N HIS A 493 -8.63 1.78 22.56
CA HIS A 493 -9.08 2.27 23.87
C HIS A 493 -8.67 3.72 24.19
N GLY A 494 -8.06 4.44 23.25
CA GLY A 494 -7.74 5.86 23.38
C GLY A 494 -6.72 6.20 24.48
N ILE A 495 -5.91 5.25 24.92
CA ILE A 495 -4.87 5.46 25.95
C ILE A 495 -3.73 6.25 25.32
N LYS A 496 -3.68 7.56 25.59
CA LYS A 496 -2.56 8.42 25.20
C LYS A 496 -1.32 8.03 26.00
N GLY A 497 -0.16 7.99 25.35
CA GLY A 497 1.09 7.44 25.88
C GLY A 497 1.71 8.09 27.12
N GLU A 498 1.04 9.04 27.78
CA GLU A 498 1.51 9.64 29.03
C GLU A 498 1.13 8.82 30.28
N ASP A 499 0.12 7.92 30.21
CA ASP A 499 -0.32 7.11 31.33
C ASP A 499 0.35 5.71 31.41
N ALA A 500 1.24 5.38 30.48
CA ALA A 500 1.87 4.06 30.40
C ALA A 500 3.12 3.89 31.30
N ALA A 501 3.53 4.93 32.03
CA ALA A 501 4.73 4.89 32.88
C ALA A 501 4.49 4.37 34.32
N ALA A 502 3.27 3.96 34.69
CA ALA A 502 2.89 3.64 36.05
C ALA A 502 2.39 2.19 36.29
N VAL A 503 2.78 1.23 35.46
CA VAL A 503 2.55 -0.20 35.78
C VAL A 503 3.90 -0.90 35.89
N GLU A 504 4.61 -0.62 37.00
CA GLU A 504 5.61 -1.56 37.51
C GLU A 504 4.89 -2.78 38.10
N VAL A 505 5.17 -3.91 37.52
CA VAL A 505 4.73 -5.22 38.05
C VAL A 505 5.58 -5.52 39.30
N ASP A 506 5.00 -5.27 40.46
CA ASP A 506 5.57 -5.66 41.76
C ASP A 506 5.43 -7.19 41.95
N GLY A 507 6.48 -7.88 41.59
CA GLY A 507 6.66 -9.32 41.89
C GLY A 507 7.39 -9.52 43.21
N LYS A 508 6.69 -9.48 44.33
CA LYS A 508 7.23 -9.99 45.61
C LYS A 508 6.45 -11.18 46.10
N ALA A 509 7.16 -12.31 46.15
CA ALA A 509 6.81 -13.47 46.91
C ALA A 509 6.86 -13.17 48.43
N GLY A 510 5.98 -13.84 49.17
CA GLY A 510 5.72 -13.63 50.58
C GLY A 510 6.86 -14.00 51.54
N GLY A 511 6.78 -13.47 52.72
CA GLY A 511 7.53 -13.78 53.92
C GLY A 511 6.98 -12.98 55.10
N GLU A 512 6.53 -13.70 56.10
CA GLU A 512 5.76 -13.36 57.29
C GLU A 512 6.50 -12.52 58.33
N GLU A 513 5.66 -11.85 59.22
CA GLU A 513 5.82 -11.47 60.63
C GLU A 513 6.71 -10.28 60.99
N ASP A 514 6.35 -9.34 61.80
CA ASP A 514 5.70 -9.20 63.09
C ASP A 514 5.69 -7.70 63.56
N GLY A 515 4.71 -7.35 64.27
CA GLY A 515 4.44 -6.40 65.32
C GLY A 515 5.09 -4.99 65.44
N GLY A 516 4.24 -3.95 65.63
CA GLY A 516 4.58 -2.75 66.39
C GLY A 516 4.05 -1.42 65.87
N ALA A 517 2.89 -1.02 66.38
CA ALA A 517 2.39 0.36 66.33
C ALA A 517 2.85 1.16 67.57
N PRO A 518 2.46 2.44 67.75
CA PRO A 518 2.67 3.64 66.96
C PRO A 518 3.35 4.77 67.75
N VAL A 519 3.81 5.85 67.20
CA VAL A 519 3.85 7.19 67.86
C VAL A 519 3.80 8.33 66.84
N THR A 520 2.93 9.24 67.13
CA THR A 520 2.63 10.57 66.61
C THR A 520 3.82 11.54 66.55
N GLU A 521 3.85 12.44 65.59
CA GLU A 521 3.77 13.90 65.76
C GLU A 521 4.25 14.65 64.47
N ALA A 522 3.42 15.55 64.03
CA ALA A 522 3.79 16.70 63.20
C ALA A 522 4.09 17.90 64.15
N PRO A 523 4.43 19.15 63.76
CA PRO A 523 4.69 19.75 62.41
C PRO A 523 5.80 20.85 62.42
N ALA A 524 5.81 21.66 61.37
CA ALA A 524 6.34 23.04 61.22
C ALA A 524 7.75 23.17 60.62
N ALA A 525 7.93 23.79 59.53
CA ALA A 525 7.78 25.18 59.06
C ALA A 525 9.14 25.81 58.68
N GLU A 526 9.12 26.44 57.51
CA GLU A 526 9.80 27.67 57.06
C GLU A 526 11.32 27.74 56.78
N ALA A 527 11.52 28.17 55.55
CA ALA A 527 12.33 29.31 55.06
C ALA A 527 13.85 29.16 54.86
N LYS A 528 14.27 29.13 53.69
CA LYS A 528 14.84 30.26 52.91
C LYS A 528 15.03 29.90 51.47
#